data_468a82ed3a90cb4b4a2a0137cd805828
#
_entry.id   468a82ed3a90cb4b4a2a0137cd805828
#
_cell.length_a   1.000
_cell.length_b   1.000
_cell.length_c   1.000
_cell.angle_alpha   90.00
_cell.angle_beta   90.00
_cell.angle_gamma   90.00
#
_symmetry.space_group_name_H-M   'P 1'
#
loop_
_entity.id
_entity.type
_entity.pdbx_description
1 polymer ?
#
loop_
_entity_poly.entity_id
_entity_poly.type
_entity_poly.pdbx_seq_one_letter_code
_entity_poly.pdbx_strand_id
1 'polypeptide(L)'
;MLFAATKADHVTPDQHPHLVSLLQQMVHPAWQTAAYENIEMSCMSIASIQATTSGFITSGDKTISALQGTTLNGEAMTMFPGEVPKKLPNAAYWQNSGFDFTSFRPMPSASDEPMKHIRLDKALDYLLGDKLK
;
A
#
# COMPACT_ATOMS: atom_id res chain seq x y z
N MET A 1 -12.83 -10.37 9.74
CA MET A 1 -11.37 -10.20 9.99
C MET A 1 -10.75 -9.49 8.79
N LEU A 2 -9.94 -8.49 9.04
CA LEU A 2 -9.30 -7.71 7.99
C LEU A 2 -7.78 -7.87 8.05
N PHE A 3 -7.18 -8.23 6.92
CA PHE A 3 -5.73 -8.13 6.71
C PHE A 3 -5.45 -6.89 5.88
N ALA A 4 -4.48 -6.11 6.30
CA ALA A 4 -4.16 -4.85 5.64
C ALA A 4 -2.66 -4.76 5.36
N ALA A 5 -2.31 -4.50 4.10
CA ALA A 5 -0.96 -4.09 3.74
C ALA A 5 -0.85 -2.59 3.95
N THR A 6 0.01 -2.18 4.85
CA THR A 6 0.20 -0.76 5.17
C THR A 6 1.19 -0.10 4.21
N LYS A 7 1.32 1.21 4.31
CA LYS A 7 2.22 2.01 3.47
C LYS A 7 1.95 1.86 1.97
N ALA A 8 0.67 1.78 1.60
CA ALA A 8 0.29 1.69 0.19
C ALA A 8 0.74 2.90 -0.63
N ASP A 9 1.01 4.04 0.03
CA ASP A 9 1.56 5.23 -0.59
C ASP A 9 3.02 5.08 -1.05
N HIS A 10 3.71 4.01 -0.65
CA HIS A 10 5.09 3.72 -1.06
C HIS A 10 5.18 2.87 -2.33
N VAL A 11 4.04 2.50 -2.91
CA VAL A 11 3.97 1.85 -4.22
C VAL A 11 3.06 2.69 -5.13
N THR A 12 3.29 2.58 -6.44
CA THR A 12 2.46 3.31 -7.41
C THR A 12 1.02 2.78 -7.39
N PRO A 13 0.00 3.62 -7.66
CA PRO A 13 -1.40 3.20 -7.58
C PRO A 13 -1.75 1.99 -8.45
N ASP A 14 -1.11 1.83 -9.61
CA ASP A 14 -1.30 0.67 -10.48
C ASP A 14 -0.80 -0.63 -9.83
N GLN A 15 0.06 -0.55 -8.81
CA GLN A 15 0.56 -1.70 -8.07
C GLN A 15 -0.26 -2.05 -6.83
N HIS A 16 -1.24 -1.23 -6.43
CA HIS A 16 -2.07 -1.51 -5.26
C HIS A 16 -2.82 -2.85 -5.37
N PRO A 17 -3.43 -3.22 -6.52
CA PRO A 17 -4.03 -4.55 -6.66
C PRO A 17 -3.03 -5.69 -6.52
N HIS A 18 -1.80 -5.51 -6.99
CA HIS A 18 -0.75 -6.51 -6.84
C HIS A 18 -0.33 -6.67 -5.37
N LEU A 19 -0.30 -5.57 -4.62
CA LEU A 19 0.00 -5.60 -3.20
C LEU A 19 -1.07 -6.38 -2.43
N VAL A 20 -2.34 -6.18 -2.74
CA VAL A 20 -3.44 -6.96 -2.15
C VAL A 20 -3.34 -8.43 -2.52
N SER A 21 -3.04 -8.74 -3.78
CA SER A 21 -2.86 -10.12 -4.25
C SER A 21 -1.71 -10.82 -3.51
N LEU A 22 -0.59 -10.14 -3.34
CA LEU A 22 0.54 -10.68 -2.58
C LEU A 22 0.16 -10.95 -1.13
N LEU A 23 -0.54 -10.02 -0.49
CA LEU A 23 -1.04 -10.19 0.88
C LEU A 23 -1.95 -11.42 0.99
N GLN A 24 -2.88 -11.60 0.04
CA GLN A 24 -3.76 -12.77 0.02
C GLN A 24 -2.99 -14.08 -0.05
N GLN A 25 -1.92 -14.12 -0.85
CA GLN A 25 -1.06 -15.30 -0.93
C GLN A 25 -0.33 -15.56 0.38
N MET A 26 0.13 -14.50 1.04
CA MET A 26 0.84 -14.63 2.33
C MET A 26 -0.07 -15.12 3.45
N VAL A 27 -1.34 -14.73 3.44
CA VAL A 27 -2.30 -15.11 4.50
C VAL A 27 -3.20 -16.29 4.12
N HIS A 28 -2.91 -16.94 2.99
CA HIS A 28 -3.75 -18.01 2.47
C HIS A 28 -4.06 -19.12 3.48
N PRO A 29 -3.09 -19.62 4.28
CA PRO A 29 -3.39 -20.63 5.31
C PRO A 29 -4.41 -20.14 6.35
N ALA A 30 -4.28 -18.89 6.79
CA ALA A 30 -5.23 -18.29 7.73
C ALA A 30 -6.61 -18.11 7.09
N TRP A 31 -6.63 -17.75 5.80
CA TRP A 31 -7.87 -17.60 5.04
C TRP A 31 -8.65 -18.92 4.97
N GLN A 32 -7.95 -20.02 4.69
CA GLN A 32 -8.58 -21.35 4.66
C GLN A 32 -9.17 -21.74 6.00
N THR A 33 -8.44 -21.50 7.10
CA THR A 33 -8.94 -21.77 8.44
C THR A 33 -10.17 -20.93 8.77
N ALA A 34 -10.15 -19.66 8.45
CA ALA A 34 -11.26 -18.76 8.68
C ALA A 34 -12.51 -19.15 7.87
N ALA A 35 -12.32 -19.54 6.62
CA ALA A 35 -13.42 -20.02 5.77
C ALA A 35 -14.06 -21.28 6.35
N TYR A 36 -13.27 -22.19 6.88
CA TYR A 36 -13.77 -23.39 7.52
C TYR A 36 -14.59 -23.08 8.78
N GLU A 37 -14.23 -22.03 9.51
CA GLU A 37 -14.94 -21.61 10.72
C GLU A 37 -16.02 -20.54 10.45
N ASN A 38 -16.35 -20.27 9.20
CA ASN A 38 -17.33 -19.27 8.78
C ASN A 38 -16.99 -17.84 9.25
N ILE A 39 -15.73 -17.51 9.30
CA ILE A 39 -15.26 -16.16 9.62
C ILE A 39 -15.09 -15.38 8.32
N GLU A 40 -15.77 -14.24 8.22
CA GLU A 40 -15.62 -13.35 7.07
C GLU A 40 -14.22 -12.71 7.08
N MET A 41 -13.58 -12.69 5.90
CA MET A 41 -12.24 -12.14 5.74
C MET A 41 -12.17 -11.19 4.56
N SER A 42 -11.32 -10.18 4.69
CA SER A 42 -11.00 -9.25 3.60
C SER A 42 -9.54 -8.87 3.63
N CYS A 43 -9.01 -8.49 2.48
CA CYS A 43 -7.66 -7.94 2.34
C CYS A 43 -7.74 -6.58 1.63
N MET A 44 -6.96 -5.63 2.09
CA MET A 44 -6.84 -4.34 1.40
C MET A 44 -5.46 -3.73 1.62
N SER A 45 -5.10 -2.77 0.77
CA SER A 45 -3.90 -1.96 0.93
C SER A 45 -4.32 -0.59 1.46
N ILE A 46 -3.64 -0.10 2.48
CA ILE A 46 -3.99 1.16 3.14
C ILE A 46 -2.75 2.01 3.41
N ALA A 47 -2.97 3.29 3.60
CA ALA A 47 -2.00 4.20 4.20
C ALA A 47 -2.77 5.14 5.13
N SER A 48 -2.48 5.07 6.42
CA SER A 48 -3.16 5.93 7.41
C SER A 48 -2.73 7.38 7.28
N ILE A 49 -1.47 7.62 6.95
CA ILE A 49 -0.94 8.95 6.65
C ILE A 49 -0.23 8.85 5.29
N GLN A 50 -0.71 9.61 4.32
CA GLN A 50 -0.14 9.59 2.98
C GLN A 50 1.11 10.48 2.93
N ALA A 51 2.23 9.92 2.50
CA ALA A 51 3.50 10.64 2.38
C ALA A 51 3.89 10.92 0.93
N THR A 52 3.26 10.26 -0.05
CA THR A 52 3.58 10.43 -1.46
C THR A 52 2.33 10.71 -2.29
N THR A 53 2.52 11.32 -3.45
CA THR A 53 1.50 11.41 -4.49
C THR A 53 1.96 10.65 -5.73
N SER A 54 1.01 10.25 -6.56
CA SER A 54 1.33 9.62 -7.84
C SER A 54 1.76 10.65 -8.86
N GLY A 55 2.72 10.28 -9.71
CA GLY A 55 3.20 11.08 -10.81
C GLY A 55 3.67 10.20 -11.93
N PHE A 56 4.37 10.76 -12.89
CA PHE A 56 4.89 10.02 -14.04
C PHE A 56 6.33 10.43 -14.33
N ILE A 57 7.13 9.45 -14.74
CA ILE A 57 8.48 9.67 -15.26
C ILE A 57 8.46 9.29 -16.73
N THR A 58 8.96 10.18 -17.59
CA THR A 58 9.14 9.91 -19.00
C THR A 58 10.56 9.41 -19.25
N SER A 59 10.69 8.24 -19.84
CA SER A 59 11.97 7.65 -20.23
C SER A 59 11.88 7.24 -21.69
N GLY A 60 12.51 8.05 -22.57
CA GLY A 60 12.37 7.87 -24.01
C GLY A 60 10.91 8.06 -24.45
N ASP A 61 10.35 7.05 -25.14
CA ASP A 61 8.97 7.07 -25.60
C ASP A 61 7.98 6.49 -24.57
N LYS A 62 8.47 6.10 -23.38
CA LYS A 62 7.64 5.45 -22.36
C LYS A 62 7.39 6.38 -21.20
N THR A 63 6.14 6.40 -20.72
CA THR A 63 5.74 7.07 -19.49
C THR A 63 5.49 6.01 -18.44
N ILE A 64 6.15 6.14 -17.27
CA ILE A 64 6.08 5.18 -16.17
C ILE A 64 5.46 5.88 -14.98
N SER A 65 4.52 5.20 -14.31
CA SER A 65 3.97 5.68 -13.05
C SER A 65 5.07 5.77 -11.99
N ALA A 66 5.07 6.86 -11.22
CA ALA A 66 6.09 7.12 -10.21
C ALA A 66 5.48 7.70 -8.96
N LEU A 67 6.25 7.74 -7.88
CA LEU A 67 5.89 8.38 -6.64
C LEU A 67 6.64 9.69 -6.48
N GLN A 68 5.94 10.71 -5.98
CA GLN A 68 6.53 12.00 -5.64
C GLN A 68 6.35 12.24 -4.15
N GLY A 69 7.43 12.62 -3.47
CA GLY A 69 7.40 12.90 -2.06
C GLY A 69 8.57 13.76 -1.63
N THR A 70 8.58 14.11 -0.35
CA THR A 70 9.68 14.85 0.27
C THR A 70 10.43 13.94 1.22
N THR A 71 11.74 13.79 1.03
CA THR A 71 12.56 12.94 1.90
C THR A 71 12.66 13.55 3.30
N LEU A 72 13.16 12.76 4.25
CA LEU A 72 13.38 13.24 5.62
C LEU A 72 14.35 14.42 5.69
N ASN A 73 15.22 14.56 4.70
CA ASN A 73 16.16 15.69 4.58
C ASN A 73 15.52 16.95 3.98
N GLY A 74 14.26 16.88 3.55
CA GLY A 74 13.56 18.03 2.98
C GLY A 74 13.69 18.16 1.47
N GLU A 75 14.24 17.17 0.77
CA GLU A 75 14.40 17.18 -0.68
C GLU A 75 13.20 16.58 -1.37
N ALA A 76 12.68 17.26 -2.40
CA ALA A 76 11.65 16.71 -3.25
C ALA A 76 12.25 15.60 -4.13
N MET A 77 11.54 14.47 -4.23
CA MET A 77 12.01 13.30 -4.95
C MET A 77 10.88 12.66 -5.76
N THR A 78 11.22 12.25 -6.98
CA THR A 78 10.33 11.43 -7.81
C THR A 78 11.05 10.11 -8.08
N MET A 79 10.39 8.98 -7.79
CA MET A 79 11.01 7.68 -7.94
C MET A 79 10.02 6.63 -8.43
N PHE A 80 10.55 5.59 -9.06
CA PHE A 80 9.83 4.36 -9.34
C PHE A 80 10.29 3.29 -8.34
N PRO A 81 9.42 2.87 -7.40
CA PRO A 81 9.84 1.92 -6.36
C PRO A 81 9.97 0.47 -6.83
N GLY A 82 9.66 0.18 -8.10
CA GLY A 82 9.65 -1.16 -8.63
C GLY A 82 8.26 -1.78 -8.63
N GLU A 83 8.16 -2.98 -9.19
CA GLU A 83 6.90 -3.70 -9.25
C GLU A 83 6.73 -4.61 -8.05
N VAL A 84 5.50 -4.69 -7.55
CA VAL A 84 5.14 -5.66 -6.52
C VAL A 84 5.11 -7.05 -7.18
N PRO A 85 5.74 -8.08 -6.57
CA PRO A 85 5.71 -9.42 -7.12
C PRO A 85 4.29 -9.95 -7.29
N LYS A 86 4.01 -10.58 -8.43
CA LYS A 86 2.69 -11.16 -8.72
C LYS A 86 2.46 -12.47 -8.00
N LYS A 87 3.53 -13.16 -7.62
CA LYS A 87 3.49 -14.44 -6.91
C LYS A 87 4.31 -14.32 -5.64
N LEU A 88 3.99 -15.13 -4.65
CA LEU A 88 4.72 -15.15 -3.39
C LEU A 88 6.19 -15.51 -3.66
N PRO A 89 7.14 -14.60 -3.37
CA PRO A 89 8.56 -14.87 -3.62
C PRO A 89 9.11 -15.91 -2.65
N ASN A 90 10.24 -16.54 -3.04
CA ASN A 90 10.95 -17.43 -2.15
C ASN A 90 11.81 -16.66 -1.14
N ALA A 91 12.43 -17.39 -0.20
CA ALA A 91 13.26 -16.77 0.83
C ALA A 91 14.45 -15.99 0.27
N ALA A 92 15.02 -16.44 -0.86
CA ALA A 92 16.16 -15.76 -1.49
C ALA A 92 15.80 -14.37 -1.98
N TYR A 93 14.59 -14.17 -2.47
CA TYR A 93 14.12 -12.84 -2.87
C TYR A 93 14.13 -11.87 -1.70
N TRP A 94 13.59 -12.30 -0.55
CA TRP A 94 13.51 -11.46 0.65
C TRP A 94 14.89 -11.12 1.23
N GLN A 95 15.86 -12.03 1.08
CA GLN A 95 17.22 -11.82 1.55
C GLN A 95 18.03 -10.90 0.64
N ASN A 96 17.84 -11.00 -0.68
CA ASN A 96 18.72 -10.36 -1.67
C ASN A 96 18.10 -9.11 -2.31
N SER A 97 16.79 -9.05 -2.46
CA SER A 97 16.10 -7.98 -3.16
C SER A 97 15.12 -7.25 -2.26
N GLY A 98 14.00 -7.89 -1.96
CA GLY A 98 12.93 -7.28 -1.18
C GLY A 98 12.38 -6.02 -1.84
N PHE A 99 11.69 -5.22 -1.04
CA PHE A 99 11.22 -3.90 -1.43
C PHE A 99 12.19 -2.83 -0.94
N ASP A 100 12.50 -1.88 -1.79
CA ASP A 100 13.31 -0.72 -1.41
C ASP A 100 12.36 0.45 -1.11
N PHE A 101 12.21 0.76 0.17
CA PHE A 101 11.34 1.84 0.61
C PHE A 101 12.18 3.05 1.05
N THR A 102 12.07 4.13 0.30
CA THR A 102 12.61 5.42 0.73
C THR A 102 11.67 6.02 1.78
N SER A 103 12.24 6.56 2.86
CA SER A 103 11.44 7.22 3.89
C SER A 103 11.09 8.64 3.46
N PHE A 104 9.79 8.96 3.50
CA PHE A 104 9.27 10.28 3.15
C PHE A 104 8.63 10.95 4.35
N ARG A 105 8.61 12.28 4.34
CA ARG A 105 7.83 13.06 5.30
C ARG A 105 6.34 12.93 4.99
N PRO A 106 5.48 12.90 6.02
CA PRO A 106 4.04 13.00 5.78
C PRO A 106 3.70 14.25 4.97
N MET A 107 2.72 14.13 4.09
CA MET A 107 2.27 15.28 3.30
C MET A 107 1.66 16.33 4.22
N PRO A 108 2.03 17.62 4.07
CA PRO A 108 1.41 18.67 4.86
C PRO A 108 -0.07 18.79 4.52
N SER A 109 -0.90 19.02 5.54
CA SER A 109 -2.30 19.36 5.39
C SER A 109 -2.57 20.68 6.08
N ALA A 110 -3.48 21.50 5.50
CA ALA A 110 -3.94 22.69 6.17
C ALA A 110 -4.71 22.30 7.45
N SER A 111 -4.73 23.18 8.46
CA SER A 111 -5.34 22.87 9.74
C SER A 111 -6.84 22.55 9.68
N ASP A 112 -7.51 22.97 8.61
CA ASP A 112 -8.92 22.74 8.36
C ASP A 112 -9.18 21.61 7.33
N GLU A 113 -8.13 21.00 6.78
CA GLU A 113 -8.26 19.91 5.83
C GLU A 113 -8.13 18.55 6.52
N PRO A 114 -8.91 17.54 6.07
CA PRO A 114 -8.73 16.18 6.56
C PRO A 114 -7.33 15.66 6.24
N MET A 115 -6.80 14.83 7.12
CA MET A 115 -5.52 14.16 6.88
C MET A 115 -5.64 13.24 5.65
N LYS A 116 -4.68 13.32 4.74
CA LYS A 116 -4.68 12.50 3.54
C LYS A 116 -4.33 11.06 3.89
N HIS A 117 -5.16 10.15 3.41
CA HIS A 117 -5.00 8.71 3.64
C HIS A 117 -5.35 7.93 2.37
N ILE A 118 -5.07 6.63 2.38
CA ILE A 118 -5.49 5.70 1.33
C ILE A 118 -6.34 4.62 1.99
N ARG A 119 -7.62 4.60 1.66
CA ARG A 119 -8.60 3.58 2.08
C ARG A 119 -8.72 3.36 3.59
N LEU A 120 -8.25 4.27 4.42
CA LEU A 120 -8.46 4.16 5.87
C LEU A 120 -9.94 4.17 6.23
N ASP A 121 -10.72 4.99 5.54
CA ASP A 121 -12.19 5.04 5.68
C ASP A 121 -12.83 3.69 5.34
N LYS A 122 -12.35 3.02 4.30
CA LYS A 122 -12.84 1.69 3.90
C LYS A 122 -12.52 0.62 4.95
N ALA A 123 -11.32 0.70 5.55
CA ALA A 123 -10.93 -0.22 6.62
C ALA A 123 -11.82 -0.04 7.85
N LEU A 124 -12.06 1.19 8.25
CA LEU A 124 -12.94 1.50 9.38
C LEU A 124 -14.38 1.08 9.12
N ASP A 125 -14.88 1.32 7.90
CA ASP A 125 -16.22 0.89 7.51
C ASP A 125 -16.37 -0.62 7.56
N TYR A 126 -15.38 -1.35 7.07
CA TYR A 126 -15.39 -2.82 7.14
C TYR A 126 -15.41 -3.34 8.57
N LEU A 127 -14.59 -2.75 9.46
CA LEU A 127 -14.45 -3.22 10.83
C LEU A 127 -15.61 -2.78 11.74
N LEU A 128 -16.12 -1.58 11.55
CA LEU A 128 -17.04 -0.92 12.48
C LEU A 128 -18.35 -0.47 11.84
N GLY A 129 -18.53 -0.63 10.54
CA GLY A 129 -19.67 -0.08 9.82
C GLY A 129 -21.02 -0.58 10.36
N ASP A 130 -21.09 -1.85 10.75
CA ASP A 130 -22.31 -2.44 11.34
C ASP A 130 -22.58 -1.91 12.75
N LYS A 131 -21.56 -1.38 13.43
CA LYS A 131 -21.66 -0.82 14.77
C LYS A 131 -22.00 0.67 14.77
N LEU A 132 -21.73 1.35 13.65
CA LEU A 132 -21.93 2.80 13.50
C LEU A 132 -23.31 3.16 12.91
N LYS A 133 -24.05 2.16 12.45
CA LYS A 133 -25.39 2.36 11.89
C LYS A 133 -26.46 2.42 12.96
#